data_3989d1472399e039ad3710d720109136
#
_entry.id   3989d1472399e039ad3710d720109136
#
_cell.length_a   1.000
_cell.length_b   1.000
_cell.length_c   1.000
_cell.angle_alpha   90.00
_cell.angle_beta   90.00
_cell.angle_gamma   90.00
#
_symmetry.space_group_name_H-M   'P 1'
#
loop_
_entity.id
_entity.type
_entity.pdbx_description
1 polymer ?
#
loop_
_entity_poly.entity_id
_entity_poly.type
_entity_poly.pdbx_seq_one_letter_code
_entity_poly.pdbx_strand_id
1 'polypeptide(L)'
;MQIGIIGTGRIASGVGQRLIKAGHAVFFGSRDASKAQTAAQAIGAQGGTQAEAVSFGEVIILAVPFGSVAEVVSELPGLKGKIVIETANDFQGTDPLSTTERVQALLPDSKVVKAFNHIFSQVIANPDAQGLTAFIAGDDSAAKAVVKTLLENIGFEVVDVGGAKEAMHLDHLVRFIVFLGYDHGMGTDLAFKLVKV
;
A
#
# COMPACT_ATOMS: atom_id res chain seq x y z
N MET A 1 13.07 4.97 -8.90
CA MET A 1 11.84 4.51 -9.57
C MET A 1 10.81 5.61 -9.57
N GLN A 2 9.88 5.60 -10.53
CA GLN A 2 8.70 6.47 -10.56
C GLN A 2 7.51 5.74 -9.92
N ILE A 3 6.93 6.33 -8.90
CA ILE A 3 5.85 5.73 -8.11
C ILE A 3 4.60 6.61 -8.19
N GLY A 4 3.50 6.06 -8.69
CA GLY A 4 2.19 6.70 -8.64
C GLY A 4 1.44 6.27 -7.37
N ILE A 5 0.91 7.21 -6.61
CA ILE A 5 0.11 6.92 -5.41
C ILE A 5 -1.32 7.41 -5.64
N ILE A 6 -2.27 6.49 -5.66
CA ILE A 6 -3.70 6.80 -5.77
C ILE A 6 -4.28 6.94 -4.38
N GLY A 7 -4.59 8.17 -4.01
CA GLY A 7 -5.06 8.55 -2.68
C GLY A 7 -4.16 9.59 -2.01
N THR A 8 -4.71 10.32 -1.06
CA THR A 8 -4.04 11.42 -0.32
C THR A 8 -4.21 11.29 1.20
N GLY A 9 -4.59 10.09 1.65
CA GLY A 9 -4.79 9.80 3.07
C GLY A 9 -3.46 9.60 3.82
N ARG A 10 -3.55 9.34 5.12
CA ARG A 10 -2.39 9.17 6.01
C ARG A 10 -1.40 8.08 5.56
N ILE A 11 -1.90 6.94 5.06
CA ILE A 11 -1.05 5.87 4.50
C ILE A 11 -0.31 6.38 3.28
N ALA A 12 -1.02 6.97 2.32
CA ALA A 12 -0.43 7.53 1.09
C ALA A 12 0.69 8.55 1.41
N SER A 13 0.40 9.49 2.31
CA SER A 13 1.36 10.54 2.70
C SER A 13 2.58 9.97 3.42
N GLY A 14 2.39 9.04 4.35
CA GLY A 14 3.50 8.42 5.10
C GLY A 14 4.40 7.58 4.19
N VAL A 15 3.83 6.75 3.32
CA VAL A 15 4.57 5.97 2.33
C VAL A 15 5.30 6.90 1.35
N GLY A 16 4.61 7.91 0.81
CA GLY A 16 5.19 8.88 -0.12
C GLY A 16 6.39 9.62 0.48
N GLN A 17 6.31 10.03 1.75
CA GLN A 17 7.42 10.69 2.45
C GLN A 17 8.66 9.78 2.57
N ARG A 18 8.47 8.51 2.92
CA ARG A 18 9.58 7.54 2.98
C ARG A 18 10.19 7.30 1.60
N LEU A 19 9.36 7.17 0.56
CA LEU A 19 9.81 6.99 -0.82
C LEU A 19 10.64 8.17 -1.33
N ILE A 20 10.20 9.41 -1.09
CA ILE A 20 10.96 10.62 -1.44
C ILE A 20 12.31 10.64 -0.71
N LYS A 21 12.34 10.34 0.59
CA LYS A 21 13.59 10.26 1.37
C LYS A 21 14.56 9.19 0.84
N ALA A 22 14.03 8.09 0.30
CA ALA A 22 14.82 7.03 -0.33
C ALA A 22 15.22 7.34 -1.79
N GLY A 23 14.93 8.55 -2.31
CA GLY A 23 15.32 8.99 -3.64
C GLY A 23 14.42 8.53 -4.77
N HIS A 24 13.20 8.09 -4.48
CA HIS A 24 12.19 7.77 -5.49
C HIS A 24 11.44 9.03 -5.93
N ALA A 25 11.00 9.07 -7.19
CA ALA A 25 10.10 10.10 -7.69
C ALA A 25 8.64 9.69 -7.42
N VAL A 26 7.87 10.56 -6.77
CA VAL A 26 6.50 10.26 -6.34
C VAL A 26 5.51 11.23 -6.96
N PHE A 27 4.39 10.70 -7.45
CA PHE A 27 3.25 11.47 -7.95
C PHE A 27 1.97 11.03 -7.25
N PHE A 28 1.31 11.96 -6.55
CA PHE A 28 0.01 11.72 -5.93
C PHE A 28 -1.12 11.95 -6.91
N GLY A 29 -2.06 11.01 -6.99
CA GLY A 29 -3.29 11.12 -7.76
C GLY A 29 -4.54 11.12 -6.88
N SER A 30 -5.45 12.03 -7.16
CA SER A 30 -6.77 12.10 -6.49
C SER A 30 -7.87 12.45 -7.49
N ARG A 31 -9.13 12.11 -7.17
CA ARG A 31 -10.31 12.62 -7.88
C ARG A 31 -10.37 14.16 -7.85
N ASP A 32 -9.94 14.72 -6.74
CA ASP A 32 -9.70 16.16 -6.58
C ASP A 32 -8.20 16.42 -6.69
N ALA A 33 -7.76 16.90 -7.86
CA ALA A 33 -6.36 17.17 -8.15
C ALA A 33 -5.73 18.18 -7.18
N SER A 34 -6.50 19.13 -6.65
CA SER A 34 -6.01 20.12 -5.69
C SER A 34 -5.58 19.49 -4.37
N LYS A 35 -6.31 18.45 -3.90
CA LYS A 35 -5.92 17.67 -2.72
C LYS A 35 -4.62 16.90 -2.94
N ALA A 36 -4.44 16.34 -4.14
CA ALA A 36 -3.20 15.65 -4.49
C ALA A 36 -2.01 16.60 -4.54
N GLN A 37 -2.19 17.79 -5.12
CA GLN A 37 -1.16 18.83 -5.15
C GLN A 37 -0.77 19.29 -3.75
N THR A 38 -1.74 19.51 -2.87
CA THR A 38 -1.49 19.89 -1.46
C THR A 38 -0.71 18.82 -0.72
N ALA A 39 -1.12 17.55 -0.85
CA ALA A 39 -0.41 16.43 -0.22
C ALA A 39 1.03 16.28 -0.75
N ALA A 40 1.21 16.46 -2.06
CA ALA A 40 2.50 16.38 -2.73
C ALA A 40 3.46 17.50 -2.30
N GLN A 41 2.99 18.74 -2.25
CA GLN A 41 3.79 19.90 -1.85
C GLN A 41 4.38 19.73 -0.45
N ALA A 42 3.63 19.15 0.48
CA ALA A 42 4.06 18.94 1.87
C ALA A 42 5.33 18.07 1.98
N ILE A 43 5.65 17.25 0.98
CA ILE A 43 6.79 16.32 1.00
C ILE A 43 7.73 16.46 -0.21
N GLY A 44 7.55 17.49 -1.05
CA GLY A 44 8.39 17.70 -2.23
C GLY A 44 8.10 16.74 -3.39
N ALA A 45 6.87 16.20 -3.48
CA ALA A 45 6.41 15.34 -4.57
C ALA A 45 5.60 16.13 -5.62
N GLN A 46 5.16 15.44 -6.67
CA GLN A 46 4.21 15.93 -7.67
C GLN A 46 2.80 15.45 -7.36
N GLY A 47 1.79 16.18 -7.82
CA GLY A 47 0.38 15.82 -7.58
C GLY A 47 -0.55 16.32 -8.67
N GLY A 48 -1.63 15.56 -8.91
CA GLY A 48 -2.61 15.86 -9.93
C GLY A 48 -3.77 14.85 -9.92
N THR A 49 -4.26 14.51 -11.10
CA THR A 49 -5.32 13.52 -11.29
C THR A 49 -4.80 12.10 -11.07
N GLN A 50 -5.71 11.16 -10.82
CA GLN A 50 -5.38 9.74 -10.70
C GLN A 50 -4.78 9.18 -12.00
N ALA A 51 -5.30 9.59 -13.17
CA ALA A 51 -4.78 9.16 -14.47
C ALA A 51 -3.33 9.63 -14.71
N GLU A 52 -2.98 10.85 -14.29
CA GLU A 52 -1.61 11.36 -14.35
C GLU A 52 -0.68 10.54 -13.45
N ALA A 53 -1.12 10.19 -12.24
CA ALA A 53 -0.33 9.35 -11.33
C ALA A 53 -0.11 7.93 -11.91
N VAL A 54 -1.12 7.33 -12.56
CA VAL A 54 -0.97 6.05 -13.25
C VAL A 54 -0.02 6.16 -14.43
N SER A 55 -0.12 7.23 -15.23
CA SER A 55 0.79 7.45 -16.36
C SER A 55 2.25 7.63 -15.93
N PHE A 56 2.46 8.34 -14.81
CA PHE A 56 3.78 8.61 -14.25
C PHE A 56 4.45 7.35 -13.66
N GLY A 57 3.68 6.54 -12.91
CA GLY A 57 4.25 5.47 -12.08
C GLY A 57 4.60 4.20 -12.86
N GLU A 58 5.78 3.64 -12.63
CA GLU A 58 6.15 2.26 -12.97
C GLU A 58 5.48 1.28 -12.01
N VAL A 59 5.37 1.68 -10.75
CA VAL A 59 4.62 1.00 -9.67
C VAL A 59 3.52 1.93 -9.20
N ILE A 60 2.32 1.39 -9.00
CA ILE A 60 1.16 2.12 -8.50
C ILE A 60 0.82 1.65 -7.10
N ILE A 61 0.71 2.58 -6.16
CA ILE A 61 0.22 2.29 -4.80
C ILE A 61 -1.25 2.71 -4.74
N LEU A 62 -2.14 1.74 -4.54
CA LEU A 62 -3.57 1.94 -4.41
C LEU A 62 -3.91 2.13 -2.92
N ALA A 63 -3.87 3.38 -2.46
CA ALA A 63 -4.07 3.75 -1.05
C ALA A 63 -5.45 4.39 -0.83
N VAL A 64 -6.49 3.66 -1.21
CA VAL A 64 -7.91 4.04 -1.04
C VAL A 64 -8.64 3.01 -0.18
N PRO A 65 -9.76 3.38 0.47
CA PRO A 65 -10.59 2.41 1.20
C PRO A 65 -11.06 1.26 0.30
N PHE A 66 -11.14 0.03 0.83
CA PHE A 66 -11.50 -1.15 0.06
C PHE A 66 -12.82 -0.97 -0.71
N GLY A 67 -13.85 -0.41 -0.08
CA GLY A 67 -15.14 -0.15 -0.72
C GLY A 67 -15.10 0.81 -1.92
N SER A 68 -14.01 1.57 -2.10
CA SER A 68 -13.81 2.47 -3.24
C SER A 68 -12.94 1.85 -4.34
N VAL A 69 -12.32 0.69 -4.11
CA VAL A 69 -11.34 0.12 -5.04
C VAL A 69 -11.98 -0.15 -6.41
N ALA A 70 -13.13 -0.82 -6.44
CA ALA A 70 -13.80 -1.19 -7.69
C ALA A 70 -14.13 0.04 -8.56
N GLU A 71 -14.72 1.09 -7.96
CA GLU A 71 -15.01 2.36 -8.64
C GLU A 71 -13.72 2.99 -9.20
N VAL A 72 -12.70 3.14 -8.33
CA VAL A 72 -11.44 3.79 -8.71
C VAL A 72 -10.75 3.06 -9.86
N VAL A 73 -10.60 1.74 -9.80
CA VAL A 73 -9.85 0.99 -10.84
C VAL A 73 -10.61 0.90 -12.16
N SER A 74 -11.95 0.93 -12.12
CA SER A 74 -12.77 0.93 -13.35
C SER A 74 -12.62 2.21 -14.18
N GLU A 75 -12.27 3.32 -13.52
CA GLU A 75 -12.08 4.63 -14.15
C GLU A 75 -10.62 4.92 -14.54
N LEU A 76 -9.67 4.04 -14.18
CA LEU A 76 -8.24 4.28 -14.36
C LEU A 76 -7.68 3.52 -15.58
N PRO A 77 -7.44 4.21 -16.72
CA PRO A 77 -6.71 3.62 -17.83
C PRO A 77 -5.24 3.43 -17.49
N GLY A 78 -4.59 2.47 -18.15
CA GLY A 78 -3.13 2.32 -18.10
C GLY A 78 -2.58 1.49 -16.94
N LEU A 79 -3.43 0.80 -16.17
CA LEU A 79 -2.99 -0.14 -15.13
C LEU A 79 -2.47 -1.47 -15.69
N LYS A 80 -2.87 -1.84 -16.90
CA LYS A 80 -2.46 -3.09 -17.56
C LYS A 80 -0.93 -3.24 -17.58
N GLY A 81 -0.44 -4.39 -17.10
CA GLY A 81 0.97 -4.74 -17.04
C GLY A 81 1.73 -4.10 -15.87
N LYS A 82 1.14 -3.15 -15.15
CA LYS A 82 1.80 -2.49 -14.04
C LYS A 82 1.77 -3.33 -12.77
N ILE A 83 2.74 -3.08 -11.90
CA ILE A 83 2.72 -3.56 -10.51
C ILE A 83 1.80 -2.62 -9.72
N VAL A 84 0.80 -3.20 -9.05
CA VAL A 84 -0.15 -2.48 -8.20
C VAL A 84 0.01 -2.96 -6.77
N ILE A 85 0.51 -2.10 -5.89
CA ILE A 85 0.56 -2.35 -4.45
C ILE A 85 -0.80 -1.96 -3.87
N GLU A 86 -1.56 -2.93 -3.37
CA GLU A 86 -2.81 -2.67 -2.67
C GLU A 86 -2.59 -2.63 -1.16
N THR A 87 -3.18 -1.63 -0.49
CA THR A 87 -3.03 -1.40 0.95
C THR A 87 -4.35 -1.52 1.71
N ALA A 88 -5.39 -1.95 1.02
CA ALA A 88 -6.75 -1.90 1.51
C ALA A 88 -7.07 -2.98 2.55
N ASN A 89 -8.05 -2.70 3.41
CA ASN A 89 -8.58 -3.62 4.40
C ASN A 89 -10.11 -3.66 4.30
N ASP A 90 -10.68 -4.86 4.26
CA ASP A 90 -12.12 -5.09 4.38
C ASP A 90 -12.45 -5.58 5.79
N PHE A 91 -12.74 -4.64 6.70
CA PHE A 91 -13.08 -4.98 8.09
C PHE A 91 -14.49 -5.57 8.26
N GLN A 92 -15.37 -5.37 7.29
CA GLN A 92 -16.76 -5.84 7.33
C GLN A 92 -16.96 -7.14 6.53
N GLY A 93 -16.00 -7.50 5.69
CA GLY A 93 -16.11 -8.63 4.77
C GLY A 93 -16.09 -9.97 5.48
N THR A 94 -16.98 -10.86 5.04
CA THR A 94 -17.01 -12.28 5.36
C THR A 94 -16.71 -13.12 4.11
N ASP A 95 -16.14 -12.49 3.09
CA ASP A 95 -15.80 -13.13 1.83
C ASP A 95 -14.72 -14.21 2.07
N PRO A 96 -14.85 -15.41 1.50
CA PRO A 96 -13.82 -16.45 1.61
C PRO A 96 -12.53 -16.13 0.84
N LEU A 97 -12.57 -15.15 -0.08
CA LEU A 97 -11.40 -14.66 -0.80
C LEU A 97 -10.72 -13.53 -0.03
N SER A 98 -9.39 -13.51 -0.08
CA SER A 98 -8.61 -12.38 0.43
C SER A 98 -8.96 -11.08 -0.30
N THR A 99 -8.69 -9.93 0.34
CA THR A 99 -8.83 -8.63 -0.34
C THR A 99 -7.95 -8.56 -1.59
N THR A 100 -6.78 -9.20 -1.59
CA THR A 100 -5.86 -9.23 -2.73
C THR A 100 -6.42 -10.04 -3.91
N GLU A 101 -7.01 -11.22 -3.68
CA GLU A 101 -7.69 -11.99 -4.73
C GLU A 101 -8.81 -11.17 -5.37
N ARG A 102 -9.60 -10.48 -4.55
CA ARG A 102 -10.71 -9.63 -5.01
C ARG A 102 -10.21 -8.43 -5.83
N VAL A 103 -9.11 -7.78 -5.41
CA VAL A 103 -8.49 -6.69 -6.19
C VAL A 103 -7.85 -7.22 -7.47
N GLN A 104 -7.17 -8.38 -7.43
CA GLN A 104 -6.61 -9.01 -8.62
C GLN A 104 -7.69 -9.36 -9.65
N ALA A 105 -8.88 -9.79 -9.21
CA ALA A 105 -10.02 -10.05 -10.11
C ALA A 105 -10.52 -8.78 -10.82
N LEU A 106 -10.42 -7.61 -10.18
CA LEU A 106 -10.73 -6.31 -10.81
C LEU A 106 -9.63 -5.84 -11.77
N LEU A 107 -8.40 -6.33 -11.61
CA LEU A 107 -7.21 -5.94 -12.35
C LEU A 107 -6.51 -7.16 -12.98
N PRO A 108 -7.18 -7.94 -13.85
CA PRO A 108 -6.66 -9.23 -14.33
C PRO A 108 -5.36 -9.11 -15.14
N ASP A 109 -5.12 -7.96 -15.75
CA ASP A 109 -3.92 -7.69 -16.55
C ASP A 109 -2.80 -6.97 -15.76
N SER A 110 -3.01 -6.68 -14.47
CA SER A 110 -2.01 -6.07 -13.59
C SER A 110 -1.41 -7.12 -12.64
N LYS A 111 -0.30 -6.76 -11.99
CA LYS A 111 0.38 -7.62 -11.02
C LYS A 111 0.11 -7.07 -9.62
N VAL A 112 -0.88 -7.61 -8.93
CA VAL A 112 -1.29 -7.08 -7.63
C VAL A 112 -0.43 -7.69 -6.52
N VAL A 113 0.09 -6.84 -5.64
CA VAL A 113 0.85 -7.23 -4.44
C VAL A 113 0.28 -6.51 -3.24
N LYS A 114 -0.11 -7.24 -2.21
CA LYS A 114 -0.50 -6.68 -0.92
C LYS A 114 0.71 -6.22 -0.14
N ALA A 115 0.64 -5.00 0.41
CA ALA A 115 1.64 -4.50 1.36
C ALA A 115 1.04 -3.39 2.25
N PHE A 116 1.70 -3.07 3.36
CA PHE A 116 1.37 -1.98 4.31
C PHE A 116 0.05 -2.13 5.07
N ASN A 117 -0.83 -3.02 4.73
CA ASN A 117 -2.19 -3.12 5.27
C ASN A 117 -2.24 -3.30 6.80
N HIS A 118 -1.24 -3.95 7.38
CA HIS A 118 -1.11 -4.26 8.81
C HIS A 118 -0.22 -3.28 9.58
N ILE A 119 0.17 -2.16 8.98
CA ILE A 119 1.03 -1.15 9.60
C ILE A 119 0.23 0.14 9.80
N PHE A 120 0.14 0.60 11.03
CA PHE A 120 -0.56 1.85 11.33
C PHE A 120 0.11 3.05 10.63
N SER A 121 -0.71 4.01 10.20
CA SER A 121 -0.24 5.20 9.49
C SER A 121 0.76 6.03 10.29
N GLN A 122 0.64 6.08 11.61
CA GLN A 122 1.58 6.74 12.50
C GLN A 122 2.96 6.09 12.47
N VAL A 123 2.99 4.76 12.42
CA VAL A 123 4.24 3.99 12.30
C VAL A 123 4.89 4.21 10.93
N ILE A 124 4.08 4.19 9.85
CA ILE A 124 4.59 4.49 8.50
C ILE A 124 5.17 5.91 8.43
N ALA A 125 4.49 6.88 9.04
CA ALA A 125 4.92 8.28 9.03
C ALA A 125 6.13 8.56 9.94
N ASN A 126 6.44 7.68 10.91
CA ASN A 126 7.57 7.86 11.82
C ASN A 126 8.90 7.47 11.14
N PRO A 127 9.82 8.41 10.87
CA PRO A 127 11.09 8.11 10.19
C PRO A 127 12.02 7.22 11.02
N ASP A 128 11.85 7.18 12.34
CA ASP A 128 12.68 6.40 13.26
C ASP A 128 12.20 4.95 13.40
N ALA A 129 11.00 4.64 12.88
CA ALA A 129 10.46 3.28 12.83
C ALA A 129 11.15 2.46 11.73
N GLN A 130 12.31 1.91 12.03
CA GLN A 130 13.15 1.12 11.13
C GLN A 130 13.20 -0.36 11.55
N GLY A 131 13.50 -1.26 10.61
CA GLY A 131 13.65 -2.68 10.87
C GLY A 131 12.39 -3.39 11.35
N LEU A 132 11.22 -2.79 11.12
CA LEU A 132 9.93 -3.41 11.36
C LEU A 132 9.59 -4.36 10.21
N THR A 133 8.81 -5.40 10.50
CA THR A 133 8.45 -6.36 9.46
C THR A 133 7.26 -5.88 8.66
N ALA A 134 7.45 -5.76 7.34
CA ALA A 134 6.40 -5.62 6.36
C ALA A 134 6.15 -6.96 5.66
N PHE A 135 4.95 -7.49 5.78
CA PHE A 135 4.56 -8.71 5.07
C PHE A 135 3.98 -8.35 3.70
N ILE A 136 4.33 -9.15 2.68
CA ILE A 136 3.80 -9.00 1.32
C ILE A 136 3.20 -10.32 0.84
N ALA A 137 2.21 -10.22 -0.05
CA ALA A 137 1.59 -11.36 -0.71
C ALA A 137 1.16 -10.99 -2.14
N GLY A 138 1.19 -11.97 -3.05
CA GLY A 138 0.78 -11.79 -4.45
C GLY A 138 1.28 -12.93 -5.32
N ASP A 139 0.68 -13.13 -6.50
CA ASP A 139 0.96 -14.30 -7.33
C ASP A 139 2.18 -14.12 -8.24
N ASP A 140 2.50 -12.89 -8.65
CA ASP A 140 3.64 -12.61 -9.54
C ASP A 140 4.93 -12.45 -8.72
N SER A 141 5.84 -13.43 -8.83
CA SER A 141 7.10 -13.45 -8.07
C SER A 141 8.04 -12.29 -8.44
N ALA A 142 8.04 -11.85 -9.71
CA ALA A 142 8.87 -10.73 -10.15
C ALA A 142 8.34 -9.41 -9.59
N ALA A 143 7.02 -9.22 -9.56
CA ALA A 143 6.40 -8.06 -8.93
C ALA A 143 6.69 -8.02 -7.43
N LYS A 144 6.57 -9.16 -6.72
CA LYS A 144 6.94 -9.25 -5.29
C LYS A 144 8.40 -8.90 -5.05
N ALA A 145 9.32 -9.32 -5.89
CA ALA A 145 10.74 -8.96 -5.77
C ALA A 145 10.96 -7.45 -5.89
N VAL A 146 10.29 -6.78 -6.83
CA VAL A 146 10.34 -5.31 -6.97
C VAL A 146 9.76 -4.64 -5.73
N VAL A 147 8.58 -5.08 -5.26
CA VAL A 147 7.93 -4.53 -4.07
C VAL A 147 8.80 -4.75 -2.83
N LYS A 148 9.38 -5.94 -2.67
CA LYS A 148 10.32 -6.22 -1.58
C LYS A 148 11.46 -5.22 -1.54
N THR A 149 12.18 -5.04 -2.66
CA THR A 149 13.28 -4.07 -2.77
C THR A 149 12.80 -2.65 -2.43
N LEU A 150 11.62 -2.26 -2.90
CA LEU A 150 11.05 -0.94 -2.62
C LEU A 150 10.80 -0.73 -1.12
N LEU A 151 10.24 -1.72 -0.42
CA LEU A 151 9.97 -1.65 1.01
C LEU A 151 11.25 -1.70 1.85
N GLU A 152 12.24 -2.49 1.44
CA GLU A 152 13.56 -2.53 2.09
C GLU A 152 14.27 -1.18 1.98
N ASN A 153 14.21 -0.50 0.83
CA ASN A 153 14.78 0.82 0.62
C ASN A 153 14.17 1.91 1.53
N ILE A 154 12.94 1.71 1.98
CA ILE A 154 12.25 2.63 2.90
C ILE A 154 12.28 2.17 4.37
N GLY A 155 13.12 1.17 4.68
CA GLY A 155 13.50 0.80 6.05
C GLY A 155 12.71 -0.34 6.68
N PHE A 156 11.99 -1.16 5.91
CA PHE A 156 11.32 -2.35 6.42
C PHE A 156 12.14 -3.63 6.20
N GLU A 157 11.99 -4.60 7.09
CA GLU A 157 12.37 -5.99 6.85
C GLU A 157 11.18 -6.68 6.16
N VAL A 158 11.37 -7.27 4.97
CA VAL A 158 10.25 -7.76 4.18
C VAL A 158 10.16 -9.28 4.20
N VAL A 159 8.98 -9.78 4.51
CA VAL A 159 8.65 -11.21 4.49
C VAL A 159 7.55 -11.46 3.45
N ASP A 160 7.86 -12.29 2.46
CA ASP A 160 6.90 -12.80 1.48
C ASP A 160 6.14 -13.97 2.11
N VAL A 161 4.82 -13.87 2.23
CA VAL A 161 3.97 -14.90 2.83
C VAL A 161 3.29 -15.80 1.79
N GLY A 162 3.54 -15.57 0.48
CA GLY A 162 3.01 -16.42 -0.57
C GLY A 162 2.18 -15.70 -1.62
N GLY A 163 1.18 -16.38 -2.17
CA GLY A 163 0.31 -15.88 -3.23
C GLY A 163 -0.80 -14.94 -2.75
N ALA A 164 -1.67 -14.54 -3.67
CA ALA A 164 -2.81 -13.69 -3.35
C ALA A 164 -3.77 -14.37 -2.34
N LYS A 165 -3.90 -15.69 -2.38
CA LYS A 165 -4.71 -16.46 -1.42
C LYS A 165 -4.16 -16.34 0.00
N GLU A 166 -2.85 -16.42 0.19
CA GLU A 166 -2.19 -16.31 1.49
C GLU A 166 -2.30 -14.91 2.09
N ALA A 167 -2.65 -13.89 1.29
CA ALA A 167 -2.97 -12.55 1.77
C ALA A 167 -4.11 -12.53 2.80
N MET A 168 -4.95 -13.58 2.85
CA MET A 168 -5.96 -13.75 3.90
C MET A 168 -5.34 -13.72 5.31
N HIS A 169 -4.13 -14.24 5.49
CA HIS A 169 -3.42 -14.15 6.77
C HIS A 169 -3.12 -12.71 7.16
N LEU A 170 -2.81 -11.84 6.17
CA LEU A 170 -2.57 -10.42 6.39
C LEU A 170 -3.88 -9.66 6.67
N ASP A 171 -4.99 -10.09 6.08
CA ASP A 171 -6.33 -9.57 6.38
C ASP A 171 -6.77 -9.91 7.82
N HIS A 172 -6.34 -11.05 8.36
CA HIS A 172 -6.52 -11.39 9.77
C HIS A 172 -5.54 -10.65 10.68
N LEU A 173 -4.27 -10.52 10.27
CA LEU A 173 -3.24 -9.84 11.04
C LEU A 173 -3.59 -8.38 11.30
N VAL A 174 -4.15 -7.67 10.30
CA VAL A 174 -4.58 -6.28 10.51
C VAL A 174 -5.74 -6.19 11.50
N ARG A 175 -6.68 -7.15 11.49
CA ARG A 175 -7.76 -7.17 12.48
C ARG A 175 -7.19 -7.32 13.89
N PHE A 176 -6.17 -8.15 14.07
CA PHE A 176 -5.52 -8.36 15.36
C PHE A 176 -4.79 -7.10 15.85
N ILE A 177 -3.99 -6.44 15.01
CA ILE A 177 -3.28 -5.22 15.45
C ILE A 177 -4.25 -4.06 15.72
N VAL A 178 -5.35 -3.97 14.96
CA VAL A 178 -6.41 -2.98 15.19
C VAL A 178 -7.11 -3.25 16.52
N PHE A 179 -7.42 -4.52 16.85
CA PHE A 179 -7.94 -4.91 18.15
C PHE A 179 -7.00 -4.49 19.29
N LEU A 180 -5.70 -4.80 19.18
CA LEU A 180 -4.72 -4.39 20.20
C LEU A 180 -4.67 -2.88 20.36
N GLY A 181 -4.67 -2.13 19.25
CA GLY A 181 -4.53 -0.69 19.27
C GLY A 181 -5.74 0.04 19.85
N TYR A 182 -6.95 -0.29 19.38
CA TYR A 182 -8.17 0.43 19.72
C TYR A 182 -8.96 -0.24 20.84
N ASP A 183 -9.28 -1.53 20.73
CA ASP A 183 -10.16 -2.20 21.67
C ASP A 183 -9.42 -2.57 22.97
N HIS A 184 -8.15 -2.95 22.86
CA HIS A 184 -7.29 -3.26 24.02
C HIS A 184 -6.51 -2.04 24.54
N GLY A 185 -6.64 -0.88 23.89
CA GLY A 185 -6.13 0.40 24.39
C GLY A 185 -4.62 0.59 24.33
N MET A 186 -3.88 -0.19 23.52
CA MET A 186 -2.42 -0.07 23.40
C MET A 186 -1.95 1.11 22.53
N GLY A 187 -2.88 1.81 21.85
CA GLY A 187 -2.55 2.90 20.93
C GLY A 187 -2.24 2.43 19.51
N THR A 188 -1.92 3.38 18.64
CA THR A 188 -1.72 3.13 17.20
C THR A 188 -0.28 3.31 16.72
N ASP A 189 0.67 3.30 17.61
CA ASP A 189 2.11 3.29 17.41
C ASP A 189 2.72 1.86 17.51
N LEU A 190 1.87 0.86 17.35
CA LEU A 190 2.22 -0.56 17.38
C LEU A 190 2.67 -1.05 16.00
N ALA A 191 3.63 -1.96 15.99
CA ALA A 191 4.07 -2.67 14.79
C ALA A 191 4.51 -4.09 15.12
N PHE A 192 4.59 -4.93 14.08
CA PHE A 192 5.18 -6.26 14.19
C PHE A 192 6.66 -6.26 13.86
N LYS A 193 7.41 -7.09 14.56
CA LYS A 193 8.76 -7.50 14.18
C LYS A 193 8.87 -9.01 14.29
N LEU A 194 9.17 -9.67 13.16
CA LEU A 194 9.47 -11.09 13.13
C LEU A 194 10.94 -11.30 13.52
N VAL A 195 11.17 -12.04 14.59
CA VAL A 195 12.52 -12.40 15.03
C VAL A 195 12.73 -13.89 14.79
N LYS A 196 13.82 -14.22 14.08
CA LYS A 196 14.26 -15.60 13.90
C LYS A 196 15.33 -15.91 14.91
N VAL A 197 15.10 -16.92 15.75
CA VAL A 197 16.00 -17.35 16.83
C VAL A 197 16.79 -18.58 16.38
#